data_19ec8197aa95ea888f1bbdec1ef86b44
#
_entry.id   19ec8197aa95ea888f1bbdec1ef86b44
#
_cell.length_a   1.000
_cell.length_b   1.000
_cell.length_c   1.000
_cell.angle_alpha   90.00
_cell.angle_beta   90.00
_cell.angle_gamma   90.00
#
_symmetry.space_group_name_H-M   'P 1'
#
loop_
_entity.id
_entity.type
_entity.pdbx_description
1 polymer ?
#
loop_
_entity_poly.entity_id
_entity_poly.type
_entity_poly.pdbx_seq_one_letter_code
_entity_poly.pdbx_strand_id
1 'polypeptide(L)'
;MSEKNREIEFIKIICVIDGLAEGLNIRKEQEYYGFETVDELGYNVYTEKEKGRLPIYIGSYPKTYFQLINNETYVVTFEKNA
;
A
#
# COMPACT_ATOMS: atom_id res chain seq x y z
N MET A 1 2.47 -28.61 -13.17
CA MET A 1 1.79 -27.36 -12.89
C MET A 1 2.72 -26.36 -12.25
N SER A 2 2.91 -25.27 -12.86
CA SER A 2 3.77 -24.27 -12.29
C SER A 2 2.98 -23.36 -11.38
N GLU A 3 3.63 -22.90 -10.37
CA GLU A 3 3.06 -21.87 -9.53
C GLU A 3 3.34 -20.53 -10.14
N LYS A 4 2.41 -19.63 -9.96
CA LYS A 4 2.57 -18.30 -10.48
C LYS A 4 2.83 -17.35 -9.34
N ASN A 5 3.89 -16.61 -9.48
CA ASN A 5 4.13 -15.50 -8.57
C ASN A 5 3.15 -14.39 -8.90
N ARG A 6 2.76 -13.68 -7.89
CA ARG A 6 1.88 -12.54 -8.06
C ARG A 6 2.70 -11.28 -7.95
N GLU A 7 2.64 -10.46 -8.99
CA GLU A 7 3.31 -9.17 -9.00
C GLU A 7 2.30 -8.08 -8.79
N ILE A 8 2.63 -7.15 -7.90
CA ILE A 8 1.78 -6.00 -7.64
C ILE A 8 2.64 -4.76 -7.83
N GLU A 9 2.11 -3.81 -8.60
CA GLU A 9 2.74 -2.51 -8.77
C GLU A 9 2.20 -1.57 -7.72
N PHE A 10 3.09 -1.06 -6.89
CA PHE A 10 2.73 -0.11 -5.86
C PHE A 10 3.20 1.29 -6.22
N ILE A 11 2.49 2.28 -5.74
CA ILE A 11 2.99 3.64 -5.68
C ILE A 11 3.31 3.95 -4.23
N LYS A 12 4.16 4.95 -4.01
CA LYS A 12 4.53 5.37 -2.67
C LYS A 12 3.66 6.55 -2.29
N ILE A 13 3.01 6.44 -1.15
CA ILE A 13 2.08 7.47 -0.67
C ILE A 13 2.40 7.78 0.78
N ILE A 14 2.05 8.99 1.20
CA ILE A 14 2.23 9.41 2.58
C ILE A 14 0.87 9.79 3.16
N CYS A 15 0.62 9.35 4.37
CA CYS A 15 -0.62 9.67 5.05
C CYS A 15 -0.58 11.11 5.54
N VAL A 16 -1.64 11.88 5.25
CA VAL A 16 -1.70 13.29 5.59
C VAL A 16 -2.73 13.61 6.67
N ILE A 17 -3.40 12.59 7.19
CA ILE A 17 -4.37 12.75 8.28
C ILE A 17 -3.86 12.06 9.54
N ASP A 18 -4.39 12.47 10.68
CA ASP A 18 -4.10 11.78 11.94
C ASP A 18 -5.03 10.58 12.06
N GLY A 19 -4.66 9.49 11.38
CA GLY A 19 -5.51 8.31 11.33
C GLY A 19 -5.71 7.66 12.69
N LEU A 20 -4.69 7.70 13.55
CA LEU A 20 -4.83 7.08 14.87
C LEU A 20 -5.88 7.79 15.71
N ALA A 21 -5.97 9.12 15.61
CA ALA A 21 -6.98 9.87 16.33
C ALA A 21 -8.39 9.53 15.83
N GLU A 22 -8.48 9.07 14.57
CA GLU A 22 -9.76 8.67 13.97
C GLU A 22 -10.06 7.19 14.17
N GLY A 23 -9.20 6.48 14.88
CA GLY A 23 -9.36 5.06 15.07
C GLY A 23 -8.94 4.21 13.89
N LEU A 24 -8.18 4.78 12.97
CA LEU A 24 -7.71 4.08 11.78
C LEU A 24 -6.31 3.52 12.00
N ASN A 25 -5.93 2.58 11.14
CA ASN A 25 -4.64 1.91 11.26
C ASN A 25 -3.58 2.55 10.36
N ILE A 26 -3.63 3.88 10.23
CA ILE A 26 -2.65 4.65 9.46
C ILE A 26 -2.21 5.85 10.29
N ARG A 27 -0.95 6.24 10.11
CA ARG A 27 -0.35 7.32 10.90
C ARG A 27 0.03 8.49 10.02
N LYS A 28 -0.22 9.68 10.51
CA LYS A 28 0.16 10.89 9.81
C LYS A 28 1.66 10.92 9.55
N GLU A 29 2.03 11.33 8.35
CA GLU A 29 3.42 11.46 7.89
C GLU A 29 4.16 10.13 7.74
N GLN A 30 3.46 9.01 7.91
CA GLN A 30 4.01 7.70 7.65
C GLN A 30 3.86 7.38 6.16
N GLU A 31 4.90 6.80 5.58
CA GLU A 31 4.86 6.37 4.18
C GLU A 31 4.33 4.96 4.08
N TYR A 32 3.62 4.71 2.99
CA TYR A 32 3.02 3.41 2.72
C TYR A 32 3.14 3.09 1.25
N TYR A 33 2.98 1.82 0.92
CA TYR A 33 2.76 1.39 -0.45
C TYR A 33 1.26 1.32 -0.69
N GLY A 34 0.84 1.58 -1.92
CA GLY A 34 -0.57 1.45 -2.24
C GLY A 34 -0.80 1.31 -3.72
N PHE A 35 -2.03 0.95 -4.06
CA PHE A 35 -2.50 0.99 -5.43
C PHE A 35 -3.98 1.29 -5.40
N GLU A 36 -4.48 1.82 -6.51
CA GLU A 36 -5.86 2.28 -6.58
C GLU A 36 -6.86 1.14 -6.40
N THR A 37 -7.95 1.44 -5.72
CA THR A 37 -9.08 0.52 -5.66
C THR A 37 -9.77 0.47 -7.02
N VAL A 38 -10.64 -0.52 -7.20
CA VAL A 38 -11.33 -0.72 -8.48
C VAL A 38 -12.16 0.50 -8.88
N ASP A 39 -12.76 1.17 -7.92
CA ASP A 39 -13.56 2.36 -8.17
C ASP A 39 -12.72 3.64 -8.32
N GLU A 40 -11.41 3.53 -8.13
CA GLU A 40 -10.44 4.63 -8.25
C GLU A 40 -10.63 5.75 -7.21
N LEU A 41 -11.44 5.52 -6.19
CA LEU A 41 -11.70 6.53 -5.16
C LEU A 41 -10.81 6.37 -3.93
N GLY A 42 -10.08 5.28 -3.84
CA GLY A 42 -9.23 5.02 -2.69
C GLY A 42 -7.98 4.28 -3.06
N TYR A 43 -7.21 3.94 -2.04
CA TYR A 43 -6.03 3.09 -2.17
C TYR A 43 -6.20 1.86 -1.32
N ASN A 44 -5.73 0.74 -1.85
CA ASN A 44 -5.42 -0.43 -1.05
C ASN A 44 -4.04 -0.17 -0.46
N VAL A 45 -3.94 -0.12 0.85
CA VAL A 45 -2.76 0.37 1.54
C VAL A 45 -2.01 -0.77 2.19
N TYR A 46 -0.70 -0.77 1.99
CA TYR A 46 0.22 -1.79 2.52
C TYR A 46 1.31 -1.11 3.31
N THR A 47 1.84 -1.81 4.29
CA THR A 47 2.99 -1.30 5.05
C THR A 47 4.17 -1.08 4.11
N GLU A 48 5.03 -0.13 4.47
CA GLU A 48 6.25 0.07 3.73
C GLU A 48 7.10 -1.20 3.83
N LYS A 49 7.74 -1.56 2.73
CA LYS A 49 8.53 -2.78 2.68
C LYS A 49 9.78 -2.65 3.55
N GLU A 50 9.92 -3.55 4.47
CA GLU A 50 11.13 -3.66 5.27
C GLU A 50 12.07 -4.68 4.64
N LYS A 51 13.35 -4.56 4.95
CA LYS A 51 14.35 -5.47 4.42
C LYS A 51 13.99 -6.91 4.79
N GLY A 52 13.90 -7.76 3.77
CA GLY A 52 13.61 -9.17 3.97
C GLY A 52 12.15 -9.49 4.23
N ARG A 53 11.26 -8.51 4.14
CA ARG A 53 9.85 -8.73 4.37
C ARG A 53 9.02 -8.19 3.23
N LEU A 54 7.88 -8.83 3.01
CA LEU A 54 6.91 -8.34 2.04
C LEU A 54 5.99 -7.32 2.70
N PRO A 55 5.46 -6.37 1.92
CA PRO A 55 4.46 -5.44 2.46
C PRO A 55 3.23 -6.19 2.94
N ILE A 56 2.59 -5.67 3.95
CA ILE A 56 1.40 -6.27 4.55
C ILE A 56 0.22 -5.35 4.31
N TYR A 57 -0.86 -5.91 3.79
CA TYR A 57 -2.10 -5.15 3.56
C TYR A 57 -2.70 -4.73 4.90
N ILE A 58 -3.01 -3.44 5.02
CA ILE A 58 -3.58 -2.90 6.26
C ILE A 58 -4.95 -2.30 6.08
N GLY A 59 -5.45 -2.20 4.86
CA GLY A 59 -6.80 -1.73 4.62
C GLY A 59 -6.92 -0.87 3.38
N SER A 60 -8.15 -0.50 3.07
CA SER A 60 -8.44 0.39 1.95
C SER A 60 -9.01 1.69 2.51
N TYR A 61 -8.49 2.81 2.01
CA TYR A 61 -8.83 4.12 2.54
C TYR A 61 -9.01 5.12 1.39
N PRO A 62 -9.79 6.19 1.61
CA PRO A 62 -9.95 7.22 0.58
C PRO A 62 -8.63 7.85 0.16
N LYS A 63 -8.50 8.20 -1.12
CA LYS A 63 -7.31 8.85 -1.63
C LYS A 63 -7.01 10.16 -0.91
N THR A 64 -8.04 10.84 -0.42
CA THR A 64 -7.88 12.11 0.26
C THR A 64 -7.08 12.00 1.56
N TYR A 65 -6.92 10.80 2.07
CA TYR A 65 -6.11 10.57 3.28
C TYR A 65 -4.62 10.54 2.98
N PHE A 66 -4.23 10.57 1.70
CA PHE A 66 -2.85 10.37 1.30
C PHE A 66 -2.42 11.37 0.25
N GLN A 67 -1.11 11.49 0.09
CA GLN A 67 -0.50 12.28 -0.95
C GLN A 67 0.53 11.43 -1.66
N LEU A 68 0.59 11.53 -2.98
CA LEU A 68 1.57 10.80 -3.77
C LEU A 68 2.94 11.42 -3.54
N ILE A 69 3.94 10.58 -3.25
CA ILE A 69 5.29 11.06 -2.99
C ILE A 69 6.03 11.33 -4.28
N ASN A 70 5.92 10.40 -5.23
CA ASN A 70 6.60 10.55 -6.52
C ASN A 70 5.80 9.78 -7.57
N ASN A 71 6.28 9.81 -8.83
CA ASN A 71 5.60 9.13 -9.93
C ASN A 71 6.19 7.74 -10.20
N GLU A 72 7.03 7.25 -9.30
CA GLU A 72 7.63 5.94 -9.50
C GLU A 72 6.71 4.84 -9.04
N THR A 73 6.81 3.70 -9.73
CA THR A 73 6.11 2.50 -9.31
C THR A 73 7.12 1.50 -8.78
N TYR A 74 6.66 0.67 -7.86
CA TYR A 74 7.50 -0.33 -7.21
C TYR A 74 6.81 -1.68 -7.40
N VAL A 75 7.50 -2.60 -8.07
CA VAL A 75 6.94 -3.93 -8.32
C VAL A 75 7.42 -4.86 -7.22
N VAL A 76 6.47 -5.50 -6.56
CA VAL A 76 6.76 -6.48 -5.53
C VAL A 76 6.18 -7.81 -5.96
N THR A 77 7.02 -8.83 -5.93
CA THR A 77 6.62 -10.18 -6.29
C THR A 77 6.28 -10.95 -5.02
N PHE A 78 5.07 -11.45 -4.98
CA PHE A 78 4.61 -12.30 -3.87
C PHE A 78 4.64 -13.73 -4.36
N GLU A 79 5.46 -14.56 -3.72
CA GLU A 79 5.50 -15.97 -4.08
C GLU A 79 4.25 -16.67 -3.58
N LYS A 80 3.69 -17.45 -4.45
CA LYS A 80 2.55 -18.26 -4.10
C LYS A 80 3.04 -19.64 -3.73
N ASN A 81 2.84 -20.01 -2.49
CA ASN A 81 3.20 -21.33 -2.04
C ASN A 81 2.06 -22.31 -2.30
N ALA A 82 2.42 -23.45 -2.83
CA ALA A 82 1.43 -24.47 -3.13
C ALA A 82 0.96 -25.14 -1.85
#